data_c38c6af3a30e237ca0027cb36b5afcac
#
_entry.id   c38c6af3a30e237ca0027cb36b5afcac
#
_cell.length_a   1.000
_cell.length_b   1.000
_cell.length_c   1.000
_cell.angle_alpha   90.00
_cell.angle_beta   90.00
_cell.angle_gamma   90.00
#
_symmetry.space_group_name_H-M   'P 1'
#
loop_
_entity.id
_entity.type
_entity.pdbx_description
1 polymer ?
#
loop_
_entity_poly.entity_id
_entity_poly.type
_entity_poly.pdbx_seq_one_letter_code
_entity_poly.pdbx_strand_id
1 'polypeptide(L)'
;MELPKLNFPNSYNFKFKQDKDKFFIYDDVRKSWFLLTPEEWVRQHWVQYFINEKHISASAIILEKKMIINGLTKRIDLLITEKTHPKILVECKAPSVKLTEKTFEQTARYNSILNAERIILSNGNHHISAKFNDNQYIFEDFIF
;
A
#
# COMPACT_ATOMS: atom_id res chain seq x y z
N MET A 1 1.26 -10.53 21.56
CA MET A 1 0.90 -10.37 20.13
C MET A 1 2.13 -10.67 19.27
N GLU A 2 1.99 -11.65 18.41
CA GLU A 2 3.03 -11.95 17.43
C GLU A 2 2.66 -11.38 16.08
N LEU A 3 3.55 -10.59 15.50
CA LEU A 3 3.37 -10.05 14.16
C LEU A 3 4.31 -10.77 13.19
N PRO A 4 3.81 -11.17 12.02
CA PRO A 4 4.67 -11.84 11.05
C PRO A 4 5.74 -10.88 10.54
N LYS A 5 6.95 -11.43 10.34
CA LYS A 5 7.99 -10.71 9.65
C LYS A 5 7.64 -10.66 8.16
N LEU A 6 7.69 -9.47 7.59
CA LEU A 6 7.38 -9.26 6.19
C LEU A 6 8.66 -9.13 5.36
N ASN A 7 8.54 -9.31 4.04
CA ASN A 7 9.66 -9.22 3.11
C ASN A 7 9.93 -7.78 2.72
N PHE A 8 10.72 -7.09 3.54
CA PHE A 8 11.19 -5.73 3.30
C PHE A 8 12.69 -5.64 3.60
N PRO A 9 13.41 -4.67 3.01
CA PRO A 9 14.87 -4.61 3.13
C PRO A 9 15.35 -4.33 4.55
N ASN A 10 14.52 -3.70 5.38
CA ASN A 10 14.87 -3.34 6.75
C ASN A 10 13.71 -3.62 7.70
N SER A 11 14.03 -3.63 8.99
CA SER A 11 13.03 -3.56 10.05
C SER A 11 12.78 -2.09 10.38
N TYR A 12 11.52 -1.73 10.63
CA TYR A 12 11.14 -0.35 10.91
C TYR A 12 10.65 -0.21 12.35
N ASN A 13 10.81 0.99 12.89
CA ASN A 13 10.39 1.30 14.25
C ASN A 13 8.92 1.74 14.24
N PHE A 14 8.05 0.81 14.58
CA PHE A 14 6.63 1.11 14.69
C PHE A 14 6.27 1.42 16.14
N LYS A 15 5.28 2.29 16.32
CA LYS A 15 4.71 2.60 17.63
C LYS A 15 3.39 1.87 17.78
N PHE A 16 3.23 1.20 18.91
CA PHE A 16 2.02 0.43 19.22
C PHE A 16 1.41 0.92 20.51
N LYS A 17 0.11 0.75 20.64
CA LYS A 17 -0.59 0.84 21.90
C LYS A 17 -1.65 -0.24 22.00
N GLN A 18 -2.01 -0.56 23.24
CA GLN A 18 -3.07 -1.50 23.54
C GLN A 18 -4.17 -0.80 24.31
N ASP A 19 -5.41 -0.99 23.89
CA ASP A 19 -6.59 -0.53 24.61
C ASP A 19 -7.51 -1.74 24.78
N LYS A 20 -7.66 -2.22 26.01
CA LYS A 20 -8.36 -3.46 26.35
C LYS A 20 -7.70 -4.64 25.62
N ASP A 21 -8.43 -5.33 24.76
CA ASP A 21 -7.93 -6.46 23.97
C ASP A 21 -7.54 -6.08 22.54
N LYS A 22 -7.58 -4.78 22.21
CA LYS A 22 -7.27 -4.28 20.87
C LYS A 22 -5.90 -3.65 20.80
N PHE A 23 -5.22 -3.89 19.69
CA PHE A 23 -3.92 -3.30 19.41
C PHE A 23 -4.02 -2.28 18.27
N PHE A 24 -3.28 -1.20 18.41
CA PHE A 24 -3.24 -0.09 17.45
C PHE A 24 -1.81 0.19 17.05
N ILE A 25 -1.65 0.67 15.83
CA ILE A 25 -0.38 1.12 15.28
C ILE A 25 -0.49 2.60 14.92
N TYR A 26 0.57 3.37 15.18
CA TYR A 26 0.60 4.79 14.85
C TYR A 26 1.04 4.99 13.40
N ASP A 27 0.30 5.83 12.68
CA ASP A 27 0.57 6.16 11.29
C ASP A 27 1.21 7.55 11.21
N ASP A 28 2.45 7.61 10.74
CA ASP A 28 3.20 8.87 10.64
C ASP A 28 2.68 9.81 9.55
N VAL A 29 1.94 9.29 8.58
CA VAL A 29 1.35 10.09 7.50
C VAL A 29 0.02 10.69 7.95
N ARG A 30 -0.89 9.85 8.44
CA ARG A 30 -2.21 10.30 8.92
C ARG A 30 -2.16 10.92 10.32
N LYS A 31 -1.03 10.79 11.03
CA LYS A 31 -0.81 11.34 12.39
C LYS A 31 -1.87 10.86 13.37
N SER A 32 -2.18 9.58 13.33
CA SER A 32 -3.24 9.00 14.17
C SER A 32 -2.99 7.51 14.43
N TRP A 33 -3.77 6.96 15.36
CA TRP A 33 -3.74 5.55 15.71
C TRP A 33 -4.78 4.78 14.91
N PHE A 34 -4.39 3.65 14.36
CA PHE A 34 -5.28 2.79 13.59
C PHE A 34 -5.25 1.37 14.14
N LEU A 35 -6.39 0.70 14.07
CA LEU A 35 -6.48 -0.69 14.49
C LEU A 35 -5.46 -1.54 13.73
N LEU A 36 -4.67 -2.31 14.47
CA LEU A 36 -3.64 -3.17 13.89
C LEU A 36 -4.28 -4.43 13.32
N THR A 37 -4.67 -4.36 12.06
CA THR A 37 -5.14 -5.51 11.28
C THR A 37 -3.96 -6.09 10.49
N PRO A 38 -4.06 -7.34 9.99
CA PRO A 38 -3.03 -7.89 9.12
C PRO A 38 -2.76 -7.02 7.89
N GLU A 39 -3.79 -6.43 7.33
CA GLU A 39 -3.69 -5.55 6.17
C GLU A 39 -3.03 -4.22 6.51
N GLU A 40 -3.37 -3.62 7.68
CA GLU A 40 -2.73 -2.40 8.16
C GLU A 40 -1.24 -2.63 8.44
N TRP A 41 -0.87 -3.81 8.91
CA TRP A 41 0.53 -4.19 9.12
C TRP A 41 1.32 -4.13 7.81
N VAL A 42 0.75 -4.63 6.73
CA VAL A 42 1.37 -4.55 5.39
C VAL A 42 1.45 -3.10 4.92
N ARG A 43 0.36 -2.34 5.07
CA ARG A 43 0.32 -0.93 4.65
C ARG A 43 1.39 -0.11 5.36
N GLN A 44 1.55 -0.28 6.66
CA GLN A 44 2.53 0.48 7.43
C GLN A 44 3.97 0.17 7.04
N HIS A 45 4.25 -1.06 6.61
CA HIS A 45 5.56 -1.39 6.05
C HIS A 45 5.84 -0.60 4.78
N TRP A 46 4.87 -0.49 3.89
CA TRP A 46 5.02 0.29 2.67
C TRP A 46 5.21 1.78 2.97
N VAL A 47 4.48 2.32 3.93
CA VAL A 47 4.66 3.72 4.36
C VAL A 47 6.11 3.93 4.80
N GLN A 48 6.60 3.11 5.70
CA GLN A 48 7.97 3.24 6.22
C GLN A 48 9.03 3.00 5.15
N TYR A 49 8.77 2.05 4.24
CA TYR A 49 9.65 1.80 3.11
C TYR A 49 9.80 3.06 2.23
N PHE A 50 8.70 3.67 1.86
CA PHE A 50 8.76 4.86 1.01
C PHE A 50 9.43 6.04 1.72
N ILE A 51 9.16 6.23 2.99
CA ILE A 51 9.78 7.33 3.76
C ILE A 51 11.27 7.08 3.96
N ASN A 52 11.65 5.90 4.44
CA ASN A 52 13.02 5.62 4.89
C ASN A 52 13.97 5.21 3.76
N GLU A 53 13.48 4.41 2.80
CA GLU A 53 14.33 3.88 1.73
C GLU A 53 14.28 4.77 0.48
N LYS A 54 13.12 5.29 0.14
CA LYS A 54 12.94 6.10 -1.07
C LYS A 54 12.92 7.61 -0.78
N HIS A 55 13.01 8.00 0.48
CA HIS A 55 13.04 9.40 0.91
C HIS A 55 11.85 10.22 0.42
N ILE A 56 10.69 9.58 0.36
CA ILE A 56 9.45 10.24 -0.05
C ILE A 56 8.88 11.00 1.14
N SER A 57 8.51 12.26 0.91
CA SER A 57 7.89 13.09 1.93
C SER A 57 6.52 12.52 2.32
N ALA A 58 6.18 12.59 3.61
CA ALA A 58 4.86 12.20 4.07
C ALA A 58 3.72 12.94 3.33
N SER A 59 3.96 14.17 2.91
CA SER A 59 2.97 14.95 2.15
C SER A 59 2.69 14.41 0.75
N ALA A 60 3.57 13.56 0.22
CA ALA A 60 3.40 12.91 -1.09
C ALA A 60 2.74 11.54 -0.99
N ILE A 61 2.38 11.10 0.22
CA ILE A 61 1.75 9.80 0.47
C ILE A 61 0.30 10.03 0.86
N ILE A 62 -0.61 9.44 0.10
CA ILE A 62 -2.06 9.49 0.37
C ILE A 62 -2.51 8.09 0.75
N LEU A 63 -3.17 7.98 1.91
CA LEU A 63 -3.66 6.70 2.44
C LEU A 63 -5.18 6.68 2.47
N GLU A 64 -5.75 5.53 2.12
CA GLU A 64 -7.18 5.26 2.15
C GLU A 64 -8.04 6.31 1.42
N LYS A 65 -7.57 6.73 0.25
CA LYS A 65 -8.32 7.66 -0.60
C LYS A 65 -9.60 7.02 -1.11
N LYS A 66 -10.72 7.70 -0.89
CA LYS A 66 -12.02 7.26 -1.41
C LYS A 66 -12.16 7.64 -2.89
N MET A 67 -12.68 6.71 -3.67
CA MET A 67 -12.99 6.91 -5.08
C MET A 67 -14.34 6.30 -5.40
N ILE A 68 -14.99 6.85 -6.42
CA ILE A 68 -16.23 6.28 -6.95
C ILE A 68 -15.89 5.58 -8.26
N ILE A 69 -16.12 4.27 -8.30
CA ILE A 69 -15.88 3.41 -9.46
C ILE A 69 -17.18 2.67 -9.78
N ASN A 70 -17.75 2.93 -10.96
CA ASN A 70 -19.02 2.34 -11.38
C ASN A 70 -20.15 2.55 -10.35
N GLY A 71 -20.21 3.77 -9.77
CA GLY A 71 -21.23 4.13 -8.79
C GLY A 71 -20.98 3.58 -7.38
N LEU A 72 -19.90 2.83 -7.16
CA LEU A 72 -19.54 2.28 -5.85
C LEU A 72 -18.37 3.03 -5.26
N THR A 73 -18.44 3.32 -3.97
CA THR A 73 -17.33 3.92 -3.23
C THR A 73 -16.29 2.85 -2.93
N LYS A 74 -15.05 3.07 -3.37
CA LYS A 74 -13.90 2.22 -3.10
C LYS A 74 -12.82 3.01 -2.38
N ARG A 75 -11.98 2.34 -1.61
CA ARG A 75 -10.83 2.95 -0.94
C ARG A 75 -9.55 2.40 -1.54
N ILE A 76 -8.64 3.32 -1.84
CA ILE A 76 -7.31 2.99 -2.32
C ILE A 76 -6.37 2.96 -1.11
N ASP A 77 -5.59 1.90 -0.96
CA ASP A 77 -4.75 1.74 0.21
C ASP A 77 -3.66 2.80 0.31
N LEU A 78 -2.88 2.96 -0.75
CA LEU A 78 -1.76 3.87 -0.71
C LEU A 78 -1.46 4.41 -2.11
N LEU A 79 -1.27 5.72 -2.21
CA LEU A 79 -0.92 6.38 -3.45
C LEU A 79 0.28 7.29 -3.21
N ILE A 80 1.33 7.09 -3.99
CA ILE A 80 2.48 7.98 -4.01
C ILE A 80 2.26 8.99 -5.13
N THR A 81 2.40 10.27 -4.81
CA THR A 81 2.28 11.36 -5.79
C THR A 81 3.64 12.02 -6.00
N GLU A 82 3.80 12.62 -7.17
CA GLU A 82 4.93 13.48 -7.49
C GLU A 82 4.38 14.72 -8.17
N LYS A 83 4.60 15.90 -7.58
CA LYS A 83 4.02 17.17 -8.05
C LYS A 83 2.51 17.04 -8.27
N THR A 84 1.82 16.43 -7.31
CA THR A 84 0.37 16.15 -7.32
C THR A 84 -0.09 15.10 -8.35
N HIS A 85 0.80 14.59 -9.20
CA HIS A 85 0.46 13.52 -10.15
C HIS A 85 0.60 12.14 -9.51
N PRO A 86 -0.33 11.21 -9.76
CA PRO A 86 -0.20 9.83 -9.32
C PRO A 86 1.04 9.17 -9.90
N LYS A 87 1.87 8.62 -9.04
CA LYS A 87 3.12 7.97 -9.43
C LYS A 87 3.04 6.46 -9.24
N ILE A 88 2.72 6.04 -8.02
CA ILE A 88 2.65 4.62 -7.65
C ILE A 88 1.37 4.38 -6.86
N LEU A 89 0.59 3.42 -7.31
CA LEU A 89 -0.56 2.90 -6.57
C LEU A 89 -0.14 1.59 -5.91
N VAL A 90 -0.31 1.48 -4.60
CA VAL A 90 -0.05 0.23 -3.87
C VAL A 90 -1.35 -0.29 -3.29
N GLU A 91 -1.68 -1.53 -3.62
CA GLU A 91 -2.80 -2.26 -3.03
C GLU A 91 -2.26 -3.30 -2.07
N CYS A 92 -2.71 -3.22 -0.82
CA CYS A 92 -2.24 -4.08 0.26
C CYS A 92 -3.28 -5.15 0.59
N LYS A 93 -2.82 -6.38 0.70
CA LYS A 93 -3.60 -7.52 1.17
C LYS A 93 -2.95 -8.07 2.43
N ALA A 94 -3.74 -8.75 3.25
CA ALA A 94 -3.20 -9.44 4.43
C ALA A 94 -2.16 -10.49 4.03
N PRO A 95 -1.17 -10.79 4.89
CA PRO A 95 -0.14 -11.79 4.56
C PRO A 95 -0.68 -13.17 4.21
N SER A 96 -1.85 -13.54 4.75
CA SER A 96 -2.50 -14.82 4.45
C SER A 96 -3.21 -14.87 3.10
N VAL A 97 -3.38 -13.73 2.45
CA VAL A 97 -4.11 -13.65 1.17
C VAL A 97 -3.16 -13.95 0.02
N LYS A 98 -3.53 -14.91 -0.80
CA LYS A 98 -2.77 -15.25 -1.99
C LYS A 98 -3.03 -14.19 -3.07
N LEU A 99 -1.96 -13.67 -3.67
CA LEU A 99 -2.07 -12.74 -4.79
C LEU A 99 -2.38 -13.52 -6.06
N THR A 100 -3.42 -13.09 -6.78
CA THR A 100 -3.89 -13.75 -7.99
C THR A 100 -4.05 -12.74 -9.13
N GLU A 101 -4.20 -13.26 -10.34
CA GLU A 101 -4.52 -12.43 -11.52
C GLU A 101 -5.79 -11.62 -11.29
N LYS A 102 -6.78 -12.19 -10.63
CA LYS A 102 -8.04 -11.51 -10.32
C LYS A 102 -7.83 -10.31 -9.39
N THR A 103 -6.98 -10.45 -8.35
CA THR A 103 -6.67 -9.34 -7.45
C THR A 103 -5.89 -8.25 -8.19
N PHE A 104 -5.00 -8.62 -9.10
CA PHE A 104 -4.30 -7.66 -9.94
C PHE A 104 -5.25 -6.89 -10.86
N GLU A 105 -6.17 -7.57 -11.50
CA GLU A 105 -7.17 -6.94 -12.38
C GLU A 105 -8.02 -5.92 -11.61
N GLN A 106 -8.38 -6.22 -10.37
CA GLN A 106 -9.12 -5.30 -9.52
C GLN A 106 -8.32 -4.03 -9.25
N THR A 107 -7.03 -4.17 -8.94
CA THR A 107 -6.14 -3.02 -8.74
C THR A 107 -5.99 -2.20 -10.01
N ALA A 108 -5.88 -2.88 -11.15
CA ALA A 108 -5.80 -2.23 -12.46
C ALA A 108 -7.05 -1.40 -12.77
N ARG A 109 -8.23 -1.84 -12.34
CA ARG A 109 -9.46 -1.06 -12.50
C ARG A 109 -9.40 0.26 -11.74
N TYR A 110 -8.87 0.25 -10.52
CA TYR A 110 -8.68 1.50 -9.77
C TYR A 110 -7.73 2.43 -10.52
N ASN A 111 -6.68 1.86 -11.08
CA ASN A 111 -5.69 2.66 -11.79
C ASN A 111 -6.19 3.19 -13.14
N SER A 112 -7.24 2.63 -13.72
CA SER A 112 -7.84 3.19 -14.93
C SER A 112 -8.39 4.59 -14.71
N ILE A 113 -8.69 4.95 -13.46
CA ILE A 113 -9.16 6.28 -13.06
C ILE A 113 -7.99 7.16 -12.61
N LEU A 114 -7.06 6.60 -11.84
CA LEU A 114 -5.93 7.33 -11.28
C LEU A 114 -4.81 7.60 -12.27
N ASN A 115 -4.55 6.65 -13.16
CA ASN A 115 -3.44 6.69 -14.11
C ASN A 115 -2.07 6.84 -13.46
N ALA A 116 -1.85 6.13 -12.36
CA ALA A 116 -0.50 6.04 -11.78
C ALA A 116 0.42 5.30 -12.76
N GLU A 117 1.68 5.71 -12.80
CA GLU A 117 2.66 5.13 -13.73
C GLU A 117 3.01 3.68 -13.39
N ARG A 118 2.87 3.31 -12.13
CA ARG A 118 3.18 1.96 -11.65
C ARG A 118 2.15 1.52 -10.62
N ILE A 119 1.85 0.23 -10.62
CA ILE A 119 1.06 -0.36 -9.55
C ILE A 119 1.87 -1.45 -8.87
N ILE A 120 1.66 -1.57 -7.55
CA ILE A 120 2.23 -2.61 -6.72
C ILE A 120 1.08 -3.29 -6.01
N LEU A 121 0.99 -4.60 -6.13
CA LEU A 121 0.09 -5.44 -5.35
C LEU A 121 0.93 -6.23 -4.37
N SER A 122 0.62 -6.14 -3.07
CA SER A 122 1.45 -6.73 -2.04
C SER A 122 0.63 -7.34 -0.93
N ASN A 123 1.07 -8.50 -0.44
CA ASN A 123 0.58 -9.07 0.81
C ASN A 123 1.67 -9.04 1.91
N GLY A 124 2.72 -8.27 1.69
CA GLY A 124 3.84 -8.16 2.62
C GLY A 124 4.92 -9.21 2.43
N ASN A 125 4.58 -10.41 1.97
CA ASN A 125 5.53 -11.48 1.69
C ASN A 125 5.89 -11.56 0.21
N HIS A 126 4.91 -11.29 -0.64
CA HIS A 126 5.07 -11.26 -2.09
C HIS A 126 4.62 -9.91 -2.62
N HIS A 127 5.34 -9.41 -3.61
CA HIS A 127 5.08 -8.10 -4.22
C HIS A 127 5.06 -8.28 -5.74
N ILE A 128 3.98 -7.82 -6.36
CA ILE A 128 3.83 -7.82 -7.81
C ILE A 128 3.87 -6.37 -8.26
N SER A 129 4.77 -6.04 -9.17
CA SER A 129 4.91 -4.69 -9.72
C SER A 129 4.67 -4.70 -11.21
N ALA A 130 3.94 -3.70 -11.69
CA ALA A 130 3.71 -3.51 -13.10
C ALA A 130 3.76 -2.04 -13.46
N LYS A 131 4.41 -1.74 -14.57
CA LYS A 131 4.48 -0.40 -15.14
C LYS A 131 3.32 -0.24 -16.12
N PHE A 132 2.62 0.89 -16.03
CA PHE A 132 1.56 1.24 -16.96
C PHE A 132 2.13 2.08 -18.09
N ASN A 133 2.04 1.59 -19.32
CA ASN A 133 2.57 2.26 -20.49
C ASN A 133 1.71 1.93 -21.70
N ASP A 134 1.31 2.96 -22.47
CA ASP A 134 0.48 2.82 -23.66
C ASP A 134 -0.79 1.96 -23.44
N ASN A 135 -1.48 2.22 -22.32
CA ASN A 135 -2.69 1.49 -21.90
C ASN A 135 -2.46 -0.01 -21.65
N GLN A 136 -1.22 -0.41 -21.40
CA GLN A 136 -0.85 -1.79 -21.08
C GLN A 136 -0.04 -1.84 -19.80
N TYR A 137 -0.13 -2.98 -19.11
CA TYR A 137 0.69 -3.27 -17.94
C TYR A 137 1.84 -4.17 -18.33
N ILE A 138 3.05 -3.74 -17.99
CA ILE A 138 4.27 -4.52 -18.18
C ILE A 138 4.75 -4.95 -16.80
N PHE A 139 4.71 -6.24 -16.53
CA PHE A 139 5.15 -6.79 -15.25
C PHE A 139 6.66 -6.71 -15.14
N GLU A 140 7.13 -6.34 -13.95
CA GLU A 140 8.53 -6.21 -13.64
C GLU A 140 8.84 -7.04 -12.39
N ASP A 141 10.08 -7.54 -12.29
CA ASP A 141 10.54 -8.10 -11.03
C ASP A 141 10.63 -6.97 -10.01
N PHE A 142 10.02 -7.16 -8.85
CA PHE A 142 10.07 -6.14 -7.82
C PHE A 142 11.43 -6.18 -7.12
N ILE A 143 12.15 -5.07 -7.19
CA ILE A 143 13.46 -4.87 -6.54
C ILE A 143 13.32 -3.66 -5.61
N PHE A 144 13.67 -3.88 -4.33
CA PHE A 144 13.65 -2.81 -3.33
C PHE A 144 14.65 -1.68 -3.58
#